data_73e0de179e5d8ec1dc5346cc7b800d62
#
_entry.id   73e0de179e5d8ec1dc5346cc7b800d62
#
_cell.length_a   1.000
_cell.length_b   1.000
_cell.length_c   1.000
_cell.angle_alpha   90.00
_cell.angle_beta   90.00
_cell.angle_gamma   90.00
#
_symmetry.space_group_name_H-M   'P 1'
#
loop_
_entity.id
_entity.type
_entity.pdbx_description
1 polymer ?
#
loop_
_entity_poly.entity_id
_entity_poly.type
_entity_poly.pdbx_seq_one_letter_code
_entity_poly.pdbx_strand_id
1 'polypeptide(L)'
;IDYRDQKNNARAGGYYSVTWRRYADLDFDLYNFREIDAVVQQFFPIFDKKRVFAVQGRLMATTADDGQQVPFYFQPTVGGSTSLRSYNDFRFRDETGVYFNFEYRWEAFSALDMALFYDLGSVTPEVDDLRLSNLKDGYGIGFRFNTYKSVLYRIDIGFGGADGVRYFFKFSKAF
;
A
#
# COMPACT_ATOMS: atom_id res chain seq x y z
N ILE A 1 -10.80 1.54 -12.89
CA ILE A 1 -12.18 1.78 -12.40
C ILE A 1 -12.09 2.50 -11.07
N ASP A 2 -12.72 3.67 -10.91
CA ASP A 2 -12.76 4.43 -9.67
C ASP A 2 -14.21 4.90 -9.43
N TYR A 3 -14.83 4.37 -8.38
CA TYR A 3 -16.19 4.73 -7.97
C TYR A 3 -16.27 5.09 -6.46
N ARG A 4 -15.13 5.53 -5.93
CA ARG A 4 -15.07 6.05 -4.56
C ARG A 4 -15.93 7.31 -4.43
N ASP A 5 -16.61 7.44 -3.32
CA ASP A 5 -17.45 8.63 -3.04
C ASP A 5 -16.61 9.92 -2.92
N GLN A 6 -15.38 9.80 -2.38
CA GLN A 6 -14.40 10.89 -2.31
C GLN A 6 -12.98 10.33 -2.54
N LYS A 7 -12.25 10.89 -3.51
CA LYS A 7 -10.90 10.38 -3.85
C LYS A 7 -9.88 10.54 -2.73
N ASN A 8 -10.01 11.57 -1.91
CA ASN A 8 -9.01 11.91 -0.88
C ASN A 8 -9.43 11.53 0.54
N ASN A 9 -10.66 11.08 0.76
CA ASN A 9 -11.16 10.56 2.03
C ASN A 9 -12.32 9.60 1.77
N ALA A 10 -12.03 8.53 1.05
CA ALA A 10 -13.05 7.56 0.68
C ALA A 10 -13.66 6.89 1.91
N ARG A 11 -14.99 6.92 1.99
CA ARG A 11 -15.80 6.25 3.00
C ARG A 11 -16.66 5.13 2.41
N ALA A 12 -16.88 5.15 1.09
CA ALA A 12 -17.63 4.13 0.35
C ALA A 12 -17.10 3.99 -1.07
N GLY A 13 -17.37 2.83 -1.68
CA GLY A 13 -16.97 2.54 -3.06
C GLY A 13 -15.62 1.87 -3.15
N GLY A 14 -15.02 1.89 -4.33
CA GLY A 14 -13.75 1.22 -4.56
C GLY A 14 -12.93 1.81 -5.70
N TYR A 15 -11.67 1.41 -5.72
CA TYR A 15 -10.71 1.73 -6.78
C TYR A 15 -9.99 0.46 -7.20
N TYR A 16 -9.96 0.20 -8.49
CA TYR A 16 -9.28 -0.96 -9.08
C TYR A 16 -8.45 -0.47 -10.26
N SER A 17 -7.19 -0.85 -10.31
CA SER A 17 -6.33 -0.57 -11.44
C SER A 17 -5.38 -1.72 -11.72
N VAL A 18 -5.11 -1.94 -12.99
CA VAL A 18 -4.01 -2.78 -13.46
C VAL A 18 -3.24 -1.94 -14.46
N THR A 19 -1.96 -1.83 -14.23
CA THR A 19 -1.04 -1.11 -15.10
C THR A 19 0.02 -2.08 -15.58
N TRP A 20 0.22 -2.17 -16.87
CA TRP A 20 1.30 -2.91 -17.49
C TRP A 20 2.25 -1.91 -18.15
N ARG A 21 3.56 -2.07 -17.95
CA ARG A 21 4.60 -1.26 -18.55
C ARG A 21 5.66 -2.14 -19.19
N ARG A 22 6.21 -1.69 -20.29
CA ARG A 22 7.38 -2.24 -20.95
C ARG A 22 8.50 -1.22 -20.89
N TYR A 23 9.65 -1.65 -20.43
CA TYR A 23 10.88 -0.87 -20.44
C TYR A 23 11.82 -1.50 -21.46
N ALA A 24 12.42 -0.66 -22.31
CA ALA A 24 13.42 -1.06 -23.29
C ALA A 24 14.66 -0.16 -23.11
N ASP A 25 15.80 -0.79 -22.91
CA ASP A 25 17.09 -0.12 -22.86
C ASP A 25 17.60 0.04 -24.29
N LEU A 26 17.73 1.29 -24.75
CA LEU A 26 18.13 1.60 -26.11
C LEU A 26 19.64 1.74 -26.28
N ASP A 27 20.39 1.81 -25.18
CA ASP A 27 21.83 2.10 -25.22
C ASP A 27 22.69 0.86 -24.99
N PHE A 28 22.35 0.04 -23.98
CA PHE A 28 23.20 -1.07 -23.52
C PHE A 28 22.59 -2.45 -23.73
N ASP A 29 21.29 -2.51 -24.04
CA ASP A 29 20.54 -3.78 -24.18
C ASP A 29 20.67 -4.72 -22.97
N LEU A 30 20.72 -4.15 -21.75
CA LEU A 30 20.88 -4.87 -20.49
C LEU A 30 19.63 -4.87 -19.61
N TYR A 31 18.74 -3.87 -19.81
CA TYR A 31 17.64 -3.58 -18.88
C TYR A 31 16.29 -3.60 -19.59
N ASN A 32 16.04 -4.67 -20.34
CA ASN A 32 14.73 -4.89 -20.95
C ASN A 32 13.86 -5.70 -20.01
N PHE A 33 12.75 -5.13 -19.53
CA PHE A 33 11.88 -5.77 -18.57
C PHE A 33 10.42 -5.29 -18.68
N ARG A 34 9.54 -6.03 -18.04
CA ARG A 34 8.11 -5.74 -17.93
C ARG A 34 7.74 -5.51 -16.48
N GLU A 35 6.75 -4.67 -16.27
CA GLU A 35 6.19 -4.39 -14.94
C GLU A 35 4.68 -4.54 -14.99
N ILE A 36 4.12 -5.22 -13.99
CA ILE A 36 2.69 -5.27 -13.69
C ILE A 36 2.49 -4.66 -12.31
N ASP A 37 1.54 -3.73 -12.21
CA ASP A 37 1.12 -3.10 -10.96
C ASP A 37 -0.40 -3.16 -10.86
N ALA A 38 -0.90 -4.01 -9.97
CA ALA A 38 -2.32 -4.22 -9.74
C ALA A 38 -2.70 -3.70 -8.34
N VAL A 39 -3.72 -2.83 -8.29
CA VAL A 39 -4.23 -2.23 -7.04
C VAL A 39 -5.72 -2.50 -6.92
N VAL A 40 -6.13 -2.92 -5.74
CA VAL A 40 -7.52 -3.06 -5.32
C VAL A 40 -7.72 -2.29 -4.03
N GLN A 41 -8.69 -1.39 -3.99
CA GLN A 41 -9.12 -0.70 -2.78
C GLN A 41 -10.63 -0.82 -2.65
N GLN A 42 -11.12 -1.17 -1.47
CA GLN A 42 -12.56 -1.25 -1.19
C GLN A 42 -12.87 -0.62 0.16
N PHE A 43 -13.94 0.18 0.19
CA PHE A 43 -14.40 0.90 1.37
C PHE A 43 -15.83 0.50 1.69
N PHE A 44 -16.03 -0.05 2.86
CA PHE A 44 -17.32 -0.52 3.36
C PHE A 44 -17.83 0.45 4.44
N PRO A 45 -18.84 1.27 4.15
CA PRO A 45 -19.41 2.19 5.12
C PRO A 45 -20.24 1.44 6.16
N ILE A 46 -20.13 1.89 7.40
CA ILE A 46 -20.89 1.39 8.55
C ILE A 46 -21.48 2.61 9.28
N PHE A 47 -22.74 2.53 9.76
CA PHE A 47 -23.41 3.59 10.50
C PHE A 47 -23.32 4.97 9.81
N ASP A 48 -23.99 5.11 8.67
CA ASP A 48 -24.04 6.37 7.89
C ASP A 48 -22.67 6.97 7.56
N LYS A 49 -21.69 6.08 7.24
CA LYS A 49 -20.31 6.45 6.93
C LYS A 49 -19.48 7.02 8.10
N LYS A 50 -20.01 7.03 9.32
CA LYS A 50 -19.22 7.41 10.51
C LYS A 50 -18.14 6.41 10.86
N ARG A 51 -18.31 5.17 10.39
CA ARG A 51 -17.31 4.11 10.48
C ARG A 51 -17.08 3.51 9.10
N VAL A 52 -15.84 3.12 8.83
CA VAL A 52 -15.45 2.55 7.54
C VAL A 52 -14.49 1.39 7.79
N PHE A 53 -14.77 0.27 7.15
CA PHE A 53 -13.79 -0.79 7.00
C PHE A 53 -13.17 -0.65 5.62
N ALA A 54 -11.88 -0.35 5.57
CA ALA A 54 -11.13 -0.16 4.32
C ALA A 54 -10.16 -1.33 4.12
N VAL A 55 -10.13 -1.85 2.92
CA VAL A 55 -9.21 -2.91 2.49
C VAL A 55 -8.44 -2.42 1.27
N GLN A 56 -7.14 -2.63 1.27
CA GLN A 56 -6.28 -2.43 0.11
C GLN A 56 -5.45 -3.68 -0.13
N GLY A 57 -5.30 -4.07 -1.38
CA GLY A 57 -4.33 -5.04 -1.85
C GLY A 57 -3.54 -4.43 -3.01
N ARG A 58 -2.24 -4.69 -3.08
CA ARG A 58 -1.41 -4.35 -4.22
C ARG A 58 -0.44 -5.48 -4.53
N LEU A 59 -0.34 -5.80 -5.80
CA LEU A 59 0.65 -6.70 -6.39
C LEU A 59 1.50 -5.90 -7.37
N MET A 60 2.79 -5.96 -7.21
CA MET A 60 3.79 -5.39 -8.12
C MET A 60 4.71 -6.52 -8.55
N ALA A 61 4.91 -6.70 -9.84
CA ALA A 61 5.82 -7.71 -10.36
C ALA A 61 6.63 -7.12 -11.52
N THR A 62 7.92 -7.33 -11.48
CA THR A 62 8.84 -7.04 -12.57
C THR A 62 9.41 -8.34 -13.12
N THR A 63 9.58 -8.43 -14.43
CA THR A 63 10.13 -9.61 -15.09
C THR A 63 11.10 -9.16 -16.16
N ALA A 64 12.37 -9.50 -16.00
CA ALA A 64 13.39 -9.26 -17.03
C ALA A 64 13.18 -10.17 -18.23
N ASP A 65 13.65 -9.75 -19.39
CA ASP A 65 13.76 -10.62 -20.55
C ASP A 65 14.96 -11.56 -20.38
N ASP A 66 15.04 -12.58 -21.23
CA ASP A 66 16.10 -13.58 -21.19
C ASP A 66 17.48 -12.92 -21.29
N GLY A 67 18.34 -13.20 -20.29
CA GLY A 67 19.66 -12.62 -20.18
C GLY A 67 19.73 -11.15 -19.75
N GLN A 68 18.61 -10.55 -19.43
CA GLN A 68 18.48 -9.15 -18.99
C GLN A 68 18.31 -9.05 -17.47
N GLN A 69 18.31 -7.84 -16.94
CA GLN A 69 18.17 -7.57 -15.50
C GLN A 69 17.17 -6.44 -15.25
N VAL A 70 16.48 -6.52 -14.12
CA VAL A 70 15.69 -5.42 -13.59
C VAL A 70 16.59 -4.54 -12.73
N PRO A 71 16.78 -3.25 -13.07
CA PRO A 71 17.54 -2.35 -12.20
C PRO A 71 16.93 -2.30 -10.80
N PHE A 72 17.76 -2.35 -9.76
CA PHE A 72 17.29 -2.44 -8.37
C PHE A 72 16.31 -1.33 -7.98
N TYR A 73 16.42 -0.13 -8.56
CA TYR A 73 15.54 1.00 -8.28
C TYR A 73 14.15 0.90 -8.95
N PHE A 74 13.96 -0.06 -9.87
CA PHE A 74 12.65 -0.43 -10.42
C PHE A 74 12.02 -1.63 -9.71
N GLN A 75 12.80 -2.37 -8.92
CA GLN A 75 12.27 -3.50 -8.19
C GLN A 75 11.21 -3.06 -7.17
N PRO A 76 10.09 -3.78 -7.05
CA PRO A 76 9.09 -3.60 -6.03
C PRO A 76 9.66 -3.51 -4.61
N THR A 77 9.10 -2.62 -3.83
CA THR A 77 9.48 -2.46 -2.43
C THR A 77 8.26 -2.53 -1.51
N VAL A 78 8.44 -3.17 -0.36
CA VAL A 78 7.45 -3.27 0.70
C VAL A 78 8.08 -2.80 2.01
N GLY A 79 7.33 -2.06 2.79
CA GLY A 79 7.76 -1.37 4.02
C GLY A 79 7.42 0.10 3.97
N GLY A 80 7.16 0.68 5.14
CA GLY A 80 6.85 2.09 5.28
C GLY A 80 5.37 2.43 5.20
N SER A 81 5.11 3.71 5.19
CA SER A 81 3.80 4.33 5.42
C SER A 81 2.69 3.99 4.41
N THR A 82 3.01 3.37 3.28
CA THR A 82 2.04 3.01 2.22
C THR A 82 1.77 1.53 2.11
N SER A 83 2.60 0.69 2.72
CA SER A 83 2.50 -0.77 2.64
C SER A 83 2.52 -1.42 4.03
N LEU A 84 3.67 -1.58 4.66
CA LEU A 84 3.81 -2.15 6.01
C LEU A 84 4.22 -1.05 6.99
N ARG A 85 3.28 -0.48 7.72
CA ARG A 85 3.47 0.67 8.63
C ARG A 85 4.23 0.34 9.93
N SER A 86 4.64 -0.90 10.10
CA SER A 86 5.48 -1.35 11.23
C SER A 86 6.93 -1.55 10.85
N TYR A 87 7.30 -1.19 9.62
CA TYR A 87 8.65 -1.33 9.08
C TYR A 87 9.16 -0.02 8.48
N ASN A 88 10.48 0.09 8.34
CA ASN A 88 11.11 1.21 7.64
C ASN A 88 10.66 1.31 6.18
N ASP A 89 10.72 2.50 5.61
CA ASP A 89 10.50 2.68 4.18
C ASP A 89 11.50 1.82 3.37
N PHE A 90 10.99 1.16 2.32
CA PHE A 90 11.77 0.29 1.42
C PHE A 90 12.50 -0.87 2.12
N ARG A 91 11.99 -1.35 3.27
CA ARG A 91 12.64 -2.38 4.09
C ARG A 91 12.89 -3.68 3.36
N PHE A 92 11.95 -4.07 2.50
CA PHE A 92 11.99 -5.29 1.70
C PHE A 92 11.97 -4.92 0.23
N ARG A 93 12.80 -5.59 -0.57
CA ARG A 93 12.91 -5.34 -2.02
C ARG A 93 13.18 -6.65 -2.73
N ASP A 94 12.46 -6.89 -3.83
CA ASP A 94 12.66 -8.03 -4.72
C ASP A 94 11.91 -7.77 -6.04
N GLU A 95 11.91 -8.72 -6.98
CA GLU A 95 11.24 -8.57 -8.28
C GLU A 95 9.72 -8.63 -8.20
N THR A 96 9.16 -9.26 -7.18
CA THR A 96 7.73 -9.30 -6.88
C THR A 96 7.48 -8.77 -5.48
N GLY A 97 6.47 -7.92 -5.33
CA GLY A 97 6.01 -7.41 -4.04
C GLY A 97 4.50 -7.49 -3.91
N VAL A 98 4.01 -7.94 -2.76
CA VAL A 98 2.59 -7.95 -2.43
C VAL A 98 2.35 -7.37 -1.05
N TYR A 99 1.28 -6.61 -0.90
CA TYR A 99 0.84 -6.19 0.42
C TYR A 99 -0.68 -6.03 0.50
N PHE A 100 -1.19 -6.15 1.72
CA PHE A 100 -2.58 -5.95 2.08
C PHE A 100 -2.65 -5.03 3.29
N ASN A 101 -3.54 -4.06 3.24
CA ASN A 101 -3.83 -3.18 4.37
C ASN A 101 -5.30 -3.32 4.73
N PHE A 102 -5.57 -3.54 6.00
CA PHE A 102 -6.90 -3.57 6.60
C PHE A 102 -6.98 -2.42 7.58
N GLU A 103 -7.98 -1.59 7.46
CA GLU A 103 -8.12 -0.42 8.31
C GLU A 103 -9.58 -0.24 8.75
N TYR A 104 -9.81 -0.21 10.05
CA TYR A 104 -11.07 0.18 10.64
C TYR A 104 -10.97 1.63 11.10
N ARG A 105 -11.74 2.52 10.49
CA ARG A 105 -11.79 3.95 10.78
C ARG A 105 -13.09 4.32 11.47
N TRP A 106 -13.03 5.26 12.39
CA TRP A 106 -14.22 5.84 12.98
C TRP A 106 -14.02 7.35 13.21
N GLU A 107 -15.10 8.10 13.03
CA GLU A 107 -15.16 9.52 13.35
C GLU A 107 -15.19 9.67 14.88
N ALA A 108 -14.08 10.13 15.45
CA ALA A 108 -13.98 10.43 16.87
C ALA A 108 -14.49 11.83 17.20
N PHE A 109 -14.19 12.79 16.31
CA PHE A 109 -14.66 14.17 16.34
C PHE A 109 -14.89 14.65 14.90
N SER A 110 -15.61 15.75 14.72
CA SER A 110 -15.98 16.27 13.40
C SER A 110 -14.79 16.52 12.44
N ALA A 111 -13.59 16.71 12.97
CA ALA A 111 -12.37 16.94 12.18
C ALA A 111 -11.31 15.83 12.37
N LEU A 112 -11.63 14.77 13.10
CA LEU A 112 -10.67 13.70 13.44
C LEU A 112 -11.30 12.33 13.28
N ASP A 113 -10.78 11.55 12.33
CA ASP A 113 -10.98 10.10 12.31
C ASP A 113 -9.80 9.41 13.00
N MET A 114 -10.10 8.43 13.82
CA MET A 114 -9.13 7.47 14.33
C MET A 114 -9.19 6.19 13.50
N ALA A 115 -8.11 5.45 13.50
CA ALA A 115 -8.02 4.18 12.79
C ALA A 115 -7.25 3.14 13.60
N LEU A 116 -7.70 1.89 13.48
CA LEU A 116 -6.91 0.70 13.79
C LEU A 116 -6.54 0.05 12.48
N PHE A 117 -5.31 -0.40 12.34
CA PHE A 117 -4.87 -1.06 11.12
C PHE A 117 -4.08 -2.34 11.36
N TYR A 118 -4.15 -3.21 10.37
CA TYR A 118 -3.35 -4.42 10.26
C TYR A 118 -2.83 -4.52 8.83
N ASP A 119 -1.52 -4.65 8.69
CA ASP A 119 -0.83 -4.70 7.41
C ASP A 119 -0.13 -6.05 7.25
N LEU A 120 -0.21 -6.62 6.04
CA LEU A 120 0.48 -7.83 5.64
C LEU A 120 1.26 -7.57 4.35
N GLY A 121 2.43 -8.16 4.18
CA GLY A 121 3.14 -8.06 2.91
C GLY A 121 4.43 -8.86 2.86
N SER A 122 4.89 -9.09 1.64
CA SER A 122 6.13 -9.81 1.35
C SER A 122 6.71 -9.36 0.01
N VAL A 123 7.99 -9.67 -0.18
CA VAL A 123 8.65 -9.64 -1.48
C VAL A 123 9.25 -11.00 -1.78
N THR A 124 9.31 -11.38 -3.06
CA THR A 124 9.83 -12.66 -3.54
C THR A 124 10.46 -12.47 -4.93
N PRO A 125 11.38 -13.36 -5.36
CA PRO A 125 11.91 -13.32 -6.72
C PRO A 125 10.81 -13.45 -7.78
N GLU A 126 9.90 -14.42 -7.61
CA GLU A 126 8.84 -14.71 -8.58
C GLU A 126 7.45 -14.67 -7.93
N VAL A 127 6.41 -14.48 -8.75
CA VAL A 127 5.01 -14.50 -8.28
C VAL A 127 4.65 -15.87 -7.69
N ASP A 128 5.17 -16.94 -8.27
CA ASP A 128 4.91 -18.32 -7.85
C ASP A 128 5.52 -18.67 -6.48
N ASP A 129 6.46 -17.86 -6.01
CA ASP A 129 7.08 -17.98 -4.68
C ASP A 129 6.26 -17.32 -3.57
N LEU A 130 5.21 -16.60 -3.91
CA LEU A 130 4.34 -15.96 -2.93
C LEU A 130 3.61 -17.00 -2.09
N ARG A 131 3.87 -16.97 -0.78
CA ARG A 131 3.23 -17.86 0.20
C ARG A 131 2.69 -17.07 1.38
N LEU A 132 1.50 -17.41 1.83
CA LEU A 132 0.89 -16.77 2.99
C LEU A 132 1.75 -16.90 4.25
N SER A 133 2.51 -18.00 4.38
CA SER A 133 3.42 -18.23 5.50
C SER A 133 4.62 -17.28 5.55
N ASN A 134 4.93 -16.60 4.44
CA ASN A 134 6.09 -15.71 4.34
C ASN A 134 5.72 -14.22 4.49
N LEU A 135 4.43 -13.92 4.65
CA LEU A 135 3.97 -12.55 4.86
C LEU A 135 4.50 -12.02 6.19
N LYS A 136 5.11 -10.85 6.13
CA LYS A 136 5.40 -10.03 7.31
C LYS A 136 4.15 -9.29 7.69
N ASP A 137 3.92 -9.13 8.98
CA ASP A 137 2.76 -8.44 9.49
C ASP A 137 3.14 -7.27 10.40
N GLY A 138 2.17 -6.40 10.62
CA GLY A 138 2.26 -5.30 11.55
C GLY A 138 0.89 -4.70 11.79
N TYR A 139 0.72 -4.05 12.92
CA TYR A 139 -0.52 -3.41 13.32
C TYR A 139 -0.26 -2.04 13.92
N GLY A 140 -1.31 -1.26 14.12
CA GLY A 140 -1.13 0.04 14.71
C GLY A 140 -2.40 0.87 14.82
N ILE A 141 -2.17 2.11 15.22
CA ILE A 141 -3.21 3.13 15.36
C ILE A 141 -2.89 4.31 14.45
N GLY A 142 -3.94 4.97 13.98
CA GLY A 142 -3.80 6.09 13.07
C GLY A 142 -4.76 7.22 13.41
N PHE A 143 -4.33 8.43 13.09
CA PHE A 143 -5.10 9.67 13.24
C PHE A 143 -5.19 10.35 11.88
N ARG A 144 -6.40 10.73 11.48
CA ARG A 144 -6.70 11.40 10.22
C ARG A 144 -7.36 12.72 10.54
N PHE A 145 -6.63 13.82 10.36
CA PHE A 145 -7.17 15.15 10.54
C PHE A 145 -7.83 15.59 9.24
N ASN A 146 -9.12 15.79 9.30
CA ASN A 146 -9.98 15.97 8.15
C ASN A 146 -10.36 17.41 7.94
N THR A 147 -10.45 17.83 6.68
CA THR A 147 -11.28 18.94 6.25
C THR A 147 -12.57 18.37 5.65
N TYR A 148 -13.51 19.25 5.26
CA TYR A 148 -14.77 18.83 4.64
C TYR A 148 -14.61 17.90 3.41
N LYS A 149 -13.49 17.98 2.67
CA LYS A 149 -13.28 17.25 1.41
C LYS A 149 -12.06 16.33 1.38
N SER A 150 -11.20 16.36 2.38
CA SER A 150 -9.95 15.60 2.33
C SER A 150 -9.35 15.38 3.71
N VAL A 151 -8.50 14.38 3.81
CA VAL A 151 -7.56 14.26 4.93
C VAL A 151 -6.50 15.34 4.76
N LEU A 152 -6.33 16.22 5.75
CA LEU A 152 -5.31 17.26 5.74
C LEU A 152 -3.95 16.66 6.04
N TYR A 153 -3.85 15.92 7.14
CA TYR A 153 -2.68 15.14 7.48
C TYR A 153 -3.04 13.89 8.27
N ARG A 154 -2.13 12.95 8.21
CA ARG A 154 -2.26 11.62 8.76
C ARG A 154 -1.05 11.32 9.64
N ILE A 155 -1.31 10.74 10.80
CA ILE A 155 -0.30 10.22 11.71
C ILE A 155 -0.60 8.73 11.90
N ASP A 156 0.39 7.88 11.66
CA ASP A 156 0.30 6.45 11.95
C ASP A 156 1.40 6.04 12.92
N ILE A 157 1.05 5.17 13.87
CA ILE A 157 1.98 4.56 14.82
C ILE A 157 1.87 3.05 14.62
N GLY A 158 2.93 2.45 14.08
CA GLY A 158 3.00 1.03 13.76
C GLY A 158 3.79 0.23 14.78
N PHE A 159 3.31 -0.97 15.06
CA PHE A 159 3.87 -1.94 16.01
C PHE A 159 3.97 -3.32 15.35
N GLY A 160 4.71 -4.24 15.97
CA GLY A 160 4.77 -5.66 15.57
C GLY A 160 5.88 -5.99 14.57
N GLY A 161 6.44 -4.99 13.88
CA GLY A 161 7.56 -5.20 12.98
C GLY A 161 8.90 -5.40 13.73
N ALA A 162 9.87 -6.04 13.06
CA ALA A 162 11.22 -6.24 13.58
C ALA A 162 11.99 -4.91 13.78
N ASP A 163 11.54 -3.84 13.14
CA ASP A 163 12.18 -2.52 13.20
C ASP A 163 11.74 -1.68 14.42
N GLY A 164 10.91 -2.24 15.32
CA GLY A 164 10.37 -1.56 16.49
C GLY A 164 9.20 -0.63 16.17
N VAL A 165 8.89 0.31 17.07
CA VAL A 165 7.78 1.24 16.86
C VAL A 165 8.11 2.25 15.77
N ARG A 166 7.19 2.45 14.83
CA ARG A 166 7.34 3.39 13.71
C ARG A 166 6.30 4.49 13.78
N TYR A 167 6.73 5.71 13.44
CA TYR A 167 5.89 6.90 13.39
C TYR A 167 5.95 7.48 11.98
N PHE A 168 4.79 7.63 11.35
CA PHE A 168 4.67 8.22 10.01
C PHE A 168 3.79 9.45 10.05
N PHE A 169 4.27 10.52 9.45
CA PHE A 169 3.55 11.77 9.28
C PHE A 169 3.38 12.01 7.77
N LYS A 170 2.15 12.15 7.32
CA LYS A 170 1.83 12.44 5.92
C LYS A 170 0.89 13.62 5.79
N PHE A 171 1.19 14.50 4.87
CA PHE A 171 0.28 15.51 4.36
C PHE A 171 -0.43 14.93 3.14
N SER A 172 -1.80 14.89 3.15
CA SER A 172 -2.69 14.33 2.14
C SER A 172 -2.91 12.80 2.17
N LYS A 173 -3.97 12.40 1.49
CA LYS A 173 -4.53 11.08 1.12
C LYS A 173 -4.33 9.93 2.13
N ALA A 174 -5.44 9.28 2.50
CA ALA A 174 -5.42 8.12 3.38
C ALA A 174 -4.80 6.88 2.70
N PHE A 175 -4.95 6.78 1.37
CA PHE A 175 -4.32 5.83 0.46
C PHE A 175 -3.98 6.52 -0.85
#